data_d8fde6810335aac943b722d9c88e7fc1
#
_entry.id   d8fde6810335aac943b722d9c88e7fc1
#
_cell.length_a   1.000
_cell.length_b   1.000
_cell.length_c   1.000
_cell.angle_alpha   90.00
_cell.angle_beta   90.00
_cell.angle_gamma   90.00
#
_symmetry.space_group_name_H-M   'P 1'
#
loop_
_entity.id
_entity.type
_entity.pdbx_description
1 polymer ?
#
loop_
_entity_poly.entity_id
_entity_poly.type
_entity_poly.pdbx_seq_one_letter_code
_entity_poly.pdbx_strand_id
1 'polypeptide(L)'
;MRSVEHRLDADTGQAELLALIDELNNDDAIDGILVQLPLPDQIDEDAVINAITPDKDVDGFHVVNAGRLATGQDSLVPCTPFGCLLLLQDHLGDLSGLNAVVVGRSNIVGKPMAQLLLQQSCTVTIAHSRTRDLAALCATADILVAAVGLSLIHISEPTRP
;
A
#
# COMPACT_ATOMS: atom_id res chain seq x y z
N MET A 1 -23.53 1.76 -3.08
CA MET A 1 -22.62 0.61 -2.88
C MET A 1 -23.18 -0.24 -1.74
N ARG A 2 -23.27 -1.55 -1.92
CA ARG A 2 -23.65 -2.51 -0.86
C ARG A 2 -22.35 -3.10 -0.28
N SER A 3 -22.19 -3.08 1.05
CA SER A 3 -21.06 -3.72 1.73
C SER A 3 -21.56 -4.96 2.45
N VAL A 4 -20.80 -6.04 2.36
CA VAL A 4 -21.03 -7.29 3.10
C VAL A 4 -19.77 -7.54 3.93
N GLU A 5 -19.92 -7.76 5.23
CA GLU A 5 -18.82 -8.03 6.14
C GLU A 5 -18.87 -9.50 6.58
N HIS A 6 -17.73 -10.18 6.44
CA HIS A 6 -17.51 -11.52 6.96
C HIS A 6 -16.54 -11.44 8.13
N ARG A 7 -17.06 -11.61 9.36
CA ARG A 7 -16.23 -11.67 10.57
C ARG A 7 -15.90 -13.12 10.86
N LEU A 8 -14.63 -13.44 10.75
CA LEU A 8 -14.10 -14.77 11.04
C LEU A 8 -13.46 -14.77 12.45
N ASP A 9 -13.50 -15.92 13.09
CA ASP A 9 -12.85 -16.10 14.39
C ASP A 9 -11.33 -16.07 14.26
N ALA A 10 -10.63 -15.69 15.33
CA ALA A 10 -9.17 -15.54 15.30
C ALA A 10 -8.43 -16.87 15.07
N ASP A 11 -9.08 -18.00 15.31
CA ASP A 11 -8.57 -19.36 15.08
C ASP A 11 -8.99 -19.95 13.73
N THR A 12 -9.66 -19.18 12.87
CA THR A 12 -9.99 -19.59 11.49
C THR A 12 -8.75 -20.08 10.76
N GLY A 13 -8.86 -21.23 10.13
CA GLY A 13 -7.78 -21.83 9.36
C GLY A 13 -7.67 -21.21 7.95
N GLN A 14 -6.45 -21.24 7.39
CA GLN A 14 -6.21 -20.73 6.04
C GLN A 14 -7.12 -21.35 4.97
N ALA A 15 -7.40 -22.64 5.04
CA ALA A 15 -8.24 -23.33 4.05
C ALA A 15 -9.68 -22.78 4.04
N GLU A 16 -10.21 -22.43 5.21
CA GLU A 16 -11.55 -21.85 5.33
C GLU A 16 -11.63 -20.43 4.73
N LEU A 17 -10.62 -19.59 5.03
CA LEU A 17 -10.53 -18.24 4.45
C LEU A 17 -10.37 -18.31 2.93
N LEU A 18 -9.53 -19.20 2.41
CA LEU A 18 -9.35 -19.37 0.96
C LEU A 18 -10.63 -19.88 0.27
N ALA A 19 -11.40 -20.76 0.91
CA ALA A 19 -12.68 -21.22 0.39
C ALA A 19 -13.71 -20.07 0.32
N LEU A 20 -13.76 -19.20 1.33
CA LEU A 20 -14.60 -18.01 1.31
C LEU A 20 -14.20 -17.04 0.19
N ILE A 21 -12.90 -16.81 -0.01
CA ILE A 21 -12.39 -15.96 -1.09
C ILE A 21 -12.78 -16.53 -2.46
N ASP A 22 -12.67 -17.85 -2.64
CA ASP A 22 -13.07 -18.51 -3.88
C ASP A 22 -14.58 -18.33 -4.16
N GLU A 23 -15.42 -18.46 -3.13
CA GLU A 23 -16.86 -18.19 -3.25
C GLU A 23 -17.10 -16.73 -3.69
N LEU A 24 -16.46 -15.76 -3.05
CA LEU A 24 -16.61 -14.33 -3.37
C LEU A 24 -16.05 -13.99 -4.76
N ASN A 25 -14.97 -14.63 -5.19
CA ASN A 25 -14.43 -14.47 -6.55
C ASN A 25 -15.45 -14.90 -7.62
N ASN A 26 -16.21 -15.96 -7.35
CA ASN A 26 -17.18 -16.54 -8.28
C ASN A 26 -18.58 -15.92 -8.17
N ASP A 27 -18.83 -15.01 -7.24
CA ASP A 27 -20.10 -14.29 -7.10
C ASP A 27 -20.10 -13.03 -7.96
N ASP A 28 -20.92 -13.01 -9.02
CA ASP A 28 -21.08 -11.84 -9.91
C ASP A 28 -21.69 -10.61 -9.22
N ALA A 29 -22.27 -10.77 -8.03
CA ALA A 29 -22.80 -9.65 -7.25
C ALA A 29 -21.73 -8.94 -6.40
N ILE A 30 -20.52 -9.48 -6.35
CA ILE A 30 -19.36 -8.93 -5.63
C ILE A 30 -18.40 -8.28 -6.62
N ASP A 31 -18.30 -6.96 -6.57
CA ASP A 31 -17.42 -6.17 -7.43
C ASP A 31 -15.99 -6.06 -6.87
N GLY A 32 -15.80 -6.25 -5.57
CA GLY A 32 -14.50 -6.11 -4.93
C GLY A 32 -14.40 -6.83 -3.59
N ILE A 33 -13.21 -7.30 -3.28
CA ILE A 33 -12.87 -8.05 -2.06
C ILE A 33 -11.75 -7.31 -1.34
N LEU A 34 -11.95 -7.09 -0.03
CA LEU A 34 -10.95 -6.55 0.87
C LEU A 34 -10.72 -7.54 2.01
N VAL A 35 -9.49 -7.94 2.21
CA VAL A 35 -9.07 -8.74 3.37
C VAL A 35 -8.26 -7.85 4.31
N GLN A 36 -8.80 -7.60 5.50
CA GLN A 36 -8.17 -6.73 6.48
C GLN A 36 -6.86 -7.31 7.00
N LEU A 37 -5.76 -6.60 6.78
CA LEU A 37 -4.44 -6.95 7.30
C LEU A 37 -4.15 -6.22 8.64
N PRO A 38 -3.31 -6.78 9.53
CA PRO A 38 -2.60 -8.06 9.39
C PRO A 38 -3.50 -9.27 9.66
N LEU A 39 -3.15 -10.42 9.09
CA LEU A 39 -3.78 -11.70 9.36
C LEU A 39 -3.14 -12.39 10.58
N PRO A 40 -3.85 -13.34 11.24
CA PRO A 40 -3.26 -14.20 12.27
C PRO A 40 -2.08 -15.03 11.75
N ASP A 41 -1.11 -15.33 12.62
CA ASP A 41 0.15 -15.99 12.27
C ASP A 41 0.02 -17.37 11.56
N GLN A 42 -1.13 -18.06 11.76
CA GLN A 42 -1.40 -19.35 11.11
C GLN A 42 -1.81 -19.21 9.63
N ILE A 43 -2.00 -17.98 9.12
CA ILE A 43 -2.44 -17.70 7.75
C ILE A 43 -1.30 -17.06 6.97
N ASP A 44 -1.02 -17.58 5.79
CA ASP A 44 -0.09 -17.00 4.84
C ASP A 44 -0.76 -15.82 4.10
N GLU A 45 -0.36 -14.59 4.45
CA GLU A 45 -0.90 -13.36 3.84
C GLU A 45 -0.69 -13.32 2.32
N ASP A 46 0.48 -13.76 1.83
CA ASP A 46 0.77 -13.74 0.40
C ASP A 46 -0.14 -14.73 -0.36
N ALA A 47 -0.40 -15.89 0.21
CA ALA A 47 -1.33 -16.86 -0.37
C ALA A 47 -2.76 -16.30 -0.43
N VAL A 48 -3.20 -15.62 0.63
CA VAL A 48 -4.55 -15.01 0.71
C VAL A 48 -4.69 -13.87 -0.30
N ILE A 49 -3.74 -12.93 -0.35
CA ILE A 49 -3.75 -11.81 -1.29
C ILE A 49 -3.80 -12.33 -2.74
N ASN A 50 -2.98 -13.32 -3.06
CA ASN A 50 -2.92 -13.87 -4.42
C ASN A 50 -4.08 -14.83 -4.77
N ALA A 51 -4.93 -15.20 -3.82
CA ALA A 51 -6.16 -15.92 -4.08
C ALA A 51 -7.31 -15.02 -4.54
N ILE A 52 -7.26 -13.71 -4.26
CA ILE A 52 -8.24 -12.75 -4.74
C ILE A 52 -8.05 -12.57 -6.25
N THR A 53 -9.15 -12.60 -7.02
CA THR A 53 -9.08 -12.27 -8.45
C THR A 53 -8.55 -10.84 -8.65
N PRO A 54 -7.54 -10.59 -9.50
CA PRO A 54 -6.93 -9.26 -9.66
C PRO A 54 -7.92 -8.11 -9.90
N ASP A 55 -9.01 -8.38 -10.61
CA ASP A 55 -10.02 -7.38 -10.93
C ASP A 55 -10.97 -7.07 -9.75
N LYS A 56 -10.96 -7.92 -8.69
CA LYS A 56 -11.68 -7.72 -7.44
C LYS A 56 -10.78 -7.32 -6.26
N ASP A 57 -9.47 -7.25 -6.46
CA ASP A 57 -8.48 -6.85 -5.45
C ASP A 57 -8.49 -5.34 -5.23
N VAL A 58 -9.43 -4.84 -4.43
CA VAL A 58 -9.62 -3.39 -4.23
C VAL A 58 -8.46 -2.70 -3.50
N ASP A 59 -7.62 -3.46 -2.82
CA ASP A 59 -6.42 -2.93 -2.17
C ASP A 59 -5.21 -2.84 -3.11
N GLY A 60 -5.28 -3.49 -4.29
CA GLY A 60 -4.20 -3.48 -5.29
C GLY A 60 -2.93 -4.21 -4.83
N PHE A 61 -3.04 -5.18 -3.91
CA PHE A 61 -1.89 -5.91 -3.36
C PHE A 61 -1.53 -7.16 -4.14
N HIS A 62 -2.47 -7.70 -4.96
CA HIS A 62 -2.22 -8.85 -5.79
C HIS A 62 -1.01 -8.62 -6.71
N VAL A 63 -0.18 -9.66 -6.88
CA VAL A 63 1.07 -9.58 -7.66
C VAL A 63 0.86 -9.03 -9.08
N VAL A 64 -0.28 -9.30 -9.71
CA VAL A 64 -0.64 -8.78 -11.03
C VAL A 64 -0.85 -7.27 -10.98
N ASN A 65 -1.60 -6.75 -9.99
CA ASN A 65 -1.84 -5.32 -9.83
C ASN A 65 -0.55 -4.58 -9.46
N ALA A 66 0.25 -5.14 -8.55
CA ALA A 66 1.57 -4.61 -8.23
C ALA A 66 2.51 -4.56 -9.44
N GLY A 67 2.49 -5.60 -10.29
CA GLY A 67 3.25 -5.65 -11.54
C GLY A 67 2.77 -4.62 -12.57
N ARG A 68 1.46 -4.47 -12.75
CA ARG A 68 0.86 -3.45 -13.63
C ARG A 68 1.25 -2.04 -13.16
N LEU A 69 1.11 -1.76 -11.85
CA LEU A 69 1.52 -0.48 -11.27
C LEU A 69 3.00 -0.19 -11.53
N ALA A 70 3.88 -1.18 -11.31
CA ALA A 70 5.31 -1.02 -11.52
C ALA A 70 5.71 -0.77 -12.99
N THR A 71 4.89 -1.22 -13.94
CA THR A 71 5.10 -1.06 -15.38
C THR A 71 4.27 0.07 -16.01
N GLY A 72 3.56 0.85 -15.19
CA GLY A 72 2.74 1.98 -15.65
C GLY A 72 1.47 1.57 -16.40
N GLN A 73 0.99 0.34 -16.21
CA GLN A 73 -0.26 -0.14 -16.76
C GLN A 73 -1.43 0.20 -15.82
N ASP A 74 -2.63 0.21 -16.39
CA ASP A 74 -3.86 0.40 -15.60
C ASP A 74 -4.06 -0.75 -14.61
N SER A 75 -4.30 -0.41 -13.35
CA SER A 75 -4.43 -1.37 -12.25
C SER A 75 -5.21 -0.80 -11.08
N LEU A 76 -5.71 -1.67 -10.24
CA LEU A 76 -6.11 -1.27 -8.90
C LEU A 76 -4.86 -0.90 -8.09
N VAL A 77 -4.93 0.21 -7.37
CA VAL A 77 -3.78 0.82 -6.67
C VAL A 77 -4.08 0.93 -5.19
N PRO A 78 -3.12 0.62 -4.30
CA PRO A 78 -3.31 0.77 -2.87
C PRO A 78 -3.79 2.16 -2.46
N CYS A 79 -4.87 2.22 -1.68
CA CYS A 79 -5.57 3.47 -1.34
C CYS A 79 -4.68 4.47 -0.59
N THR A 80 -3.86 4.01 0.35
CA THR A 80 -2.99 4.89 1.14
C THR A 80 -1.94 5.61 0.29
N PRO A 81 -1.12 4.93 -0.53
CA PRO A 81 -0.20 5.61 -1.45
C PRO A 81 -0.91 6.51 -2.45
N PHE A 82 -2.05 6.08 -2.98
CA PHE A 82 -2.80 6.88 -3.94
C PHE A 82 -3.37 8.15 -3.31
N GLY A 83 -3.92 8.06 -2.10
CA GLY A 83 -4.40 9.23 -1.34
C GLY A 83 -3.25 10.20 -1.01
N CYS A 84 -2.07 9.68 -0.65
CA CYS A 84 -0.88 10.52 -0.46
C CYS A 84 -0.48 11.24 -1.75
N LEU A 85 -0.52 10.56 -2.90
CA LEU A 85 -0.23 11.19 -4.18
C LEU A 85 -1.19 12.34 -4.49
N LEU A 86 -2.52 12.11 -4.34
CA LEU A 86 -3.52 13.14 -4.55
C LEU A 86 -3.29 14.37 -3.66
N LEU A 87 -2.92 14.15 -2.40
CA LEU A 87 -2.61 15.21 -1.45
C LEU A 87 -1.37 16.01 -1.87
N LEU A 88 -0.34 15.34 -2.36
CA LEU A 88 0.87 15.99 -2.87
C LEU A 88 0.56 16.83 -4.11
N GLN A 89 -0.22 16.31 -5.04
CA GLN A 89 -0.64 17.04 -6.25
C GLN A 89 -1.51 18.25 -5.92
N ASP A 90 -2.44 18.12 -4.96
CA ASP A 90 -3.27 19.24 -4.51
C ASP A 90 -2.45 20.36 -3.89
N HIS A 91 -1.40 20.03 -3.13
CA HIS A 91 -0.58 20.98 -2.42
C HIS A 91 0.57 21.57 -3.26
N LEU A 92 1.26 20.74 -4.06
CA LEU A 92 2.45 21.11 -4.81
C LEU A 92 2.20 21.34 -6.30
N GLY A 93 1.07 20.87 -6.84
CA GLY A 93 0.77 20.92 -8.27
C GLY A 93 1.56 19.88 -9.06
N ASP A 94 2.38 20.34 -10.01
CA ASP A 94 3.25 19.48 -10.81
C ASP A 94 4.41 18.93 -9.99
N LEU A 95 4.56 17.62 -9.91
CA LEU A 95 5.61 16.94 -9.17
C LEU A 95 6.85 16.61 -10.03
N SER A 96 6.81 16.91 -11.33
CA SER A 96 7.86 16.56 -12.28
C SER A 96 9.21 17.15 -11.87
N GLY A 97 10.26 16.31 -11.85
CA GLY A 97 11.62 16.69 -11.52
C GLY A 97 11.93 16.80 -10.03
N LEU A 98 10.92 16.70 -9.15
CA LEU A 98 11.15 16.75 -7.70
C LEU A 98 11.89 15.50 -7.22
N ASN A 99 12.75 15.67 -6.19
CA ASN A 99 13.45 14.59 -5.53
C ASN A 99 12.60 14.03 -4.39
N ALA A 100 12.15 12.80 -4.51
CA ALA A 100 11.32 12.13 -3.54
C ALA A 100 12.09 11.03 -2.79
N VAL A 101 12.05 11.07 -1.46
CA VAL A 101 12.60 10.02 -0.60
C VAL A 101 11.47 9.30 0.11
N VAL A 102 11.34 8.00 -0.12
CA VAL A 102 10.37 7.13 0.54
C VAL A 102 11.08 6.28 1.58
N VAL A 103 10.83 6.53 2.86
CA VAL A 103 11.40 5.77 3.97
C VAL A 103 10.45 4.62 4.31
N GLY A 104 10.82 3.42 3.91
CA GLY A 104 10.02 2.20 4.01
C GLY A 104 9.86 1.52 2.65
N ARG A 105 9.75 0.19 2.68
CA ARG A 105 9.68 -0.62 1.45
C ARG A 105 8.67 -1.76 1.54
N SER A 106 7.59 -1.55 2.29
CA SER A 106 6.49 -2.52 2.36
C SER A 106 5.81 -2.68 1.00
N ASN A 107 5.23 -3.84 0.75
CA ASN A 107 4.45 -4.10 -0.46
C ASN A 107 3.14 -3.29 -0.48
N ILE A 108 2.63 -2.92 0.69
CA ILE A 108 1.34 -2.24 0.84
C ILE A 108 1.42 -0.71 0.77
N VAL A 109 2.58 -0.10 1.10
CA VAL A 109 2.72 1.37 1.11
C VAL A 109 4.00 1.84 0.41
N GLY A 110 5.18 1.42 0.89
CA GLY A 110 6.45 2.01 0.45
C GLY A 110 6.75 1.80 -1.03
N LYS A 111 6.63 0.58 -1.52
CA LYS A 111 6.86 0.27 -2.94
C LYS A 111 5.80 0.90 -3.85
N PRO A 112 4.49 0.78 -3.58
CA PRO A 112 3.46 1.44 -4.38
C PRO A 112 3.63 2.96 -4.42
N MET A 113 3.95 3.60 -3.29
CA MET A 113 4.19 5.04 -3.25
C MET A 113 5.36 5.47 -4.14
N ALA A 114 6.45 4.71 -4.12
CA ALA A 114 7.60 4.97 -4.98
C ALA A 114 7.25 4.84 -6.47
N GLN A 115 6.45 3.85 -6.85
CA GLN A 115 5.99 3.67 -8.24
C GLN A 115 5.08 4.83 -8.68
N LEU A 116 4.15 5.25 -7.82
CA LEU A 116 3.28 6.38 -8.11
C LEU A 116 4.06 7.68 -8.32
N LEU A 117 5.03 7.97 -7.45
CA LEU A 117 5.89 9.16 -7.60
C LEU A 117 6.76 9.09 -8.86
N LEU A 118 7.26 7.89 -9.21
CA LEU A 118 8.00 7.69 -10.45
C LEU A 118 7.13 7.96 -11.68
N GLN A 119 5.87 7.55 -11.67
CA GLN A 119 4.91 7.86 -12.75
C GLN A 119 4.63 9.36 -12.87
N GLN A 120 4.81 10.14 -11.80
CA GLN A 120 4.75 11.60 -11.84
C GLN A 120 6.08 12.26 -12.22
N SER A 121 7.01 11.49 -12.78
CA SER A 121 8.35 11.97 -13.20
C SER A 121 9.21 12.51 -12.06
N CYS A 122 8.98 12.07 -10.83
CA CYS A 122 9.89 12.33 -9.71
C CYS A 122 11.17 11.50 -9.84
N THR A 123 12.28 12.03 -9.31
CA THR A 123 13.46 11.22 -8.99
C THR A 123 13.22 10.54 -7.64
N VAL A 124 13.14 9.21 -7.60
CA VAL A 124 12.70 8.49 -6.39
C VAL A 124 13.81 7.67 -5.78
N THR A 125 14.02 7.86 -4.49
CA THR A 125 14.91 7.04 -3.66
C THR A 125 14.10 6.31 -2.58
N ILE A 126 14.25 4.98 -2.51
CA ILE A 126 13.67 4.17 -1.43
C ILE A 126 14.72 3.93 -0.36
N ALA A 127 14.45 4.40 0.85
CA ALA A 127 15.27 4.18 2.03
C ALA A 127 14.66 3.13 2.97
N HIS A 128 15.49 2.45 3.74
CA HIS A 128 15.06 1.39 4.65
C HIS A 128 16.03 1.27 5.85
N SER A 129 15.78 0.33 6.76
CA SER A 129 16.56 0.15 8.01
C SER A 129 18.07 -0.09 7.82
N ARG A 130 18.51 -0.46 6.61
CA ARG A 130 19.92 -0.66 6.27
C ARG A 130 20.52 0.50 5.44
N THR A 131 19.75 1.56 5.21
CA THR A 131 20.24 2.75 4.50
C THR A 131 21.27 3.47 5.36
N ARG A 132 22.42 3.77 4.76
CA ARG A 132 23.48 4.53 5.42
C ARG A 132 23.09 6.01 5.42
N ASP A 133 23.38 6.69 6.52
CA ASP A 133 23.16 8.13 6.67
C ASP A 133 21.77 8.59 6.23
N LEU A 134 20.75 7.94 6.79
CA LEU A 134 19.34 8.21 6.45
C LEU A 134 18.98 9.69 6.62
N ALA A 135 19.51 10.35 7.65
CA ALA A 135 19.21 11.75 7.92
C ALA A 135 19.71 12.66 6.79
N ALA A 136 20.94 12.47 6.32
CA ALA A 136 21.50 13.23 5.21
C ALA A 136 20.71 12.98 3.91
N LEU A 137 20.31 11.72 3.64
CA LEU A 137 19.47 11.39 2.49
C LEU A 137 18.12 12.09 2.57
N CYS A 138 17.43 12.04 3.71
CA CYS A 138 16.13 12.70 3.89
C CYS A 138 16.23 14.22 3.73
N ALA A 139 17.35 14.83 4.14
CA ALA A 139 17.57 16.27 3.99
C ALA A 139 17.69 16.74 2.53
N THR A 140 17.90 15.86 1.57
CA THR A 140 17.95 16.17 0.14
C THR A 140 16.58 16.14 -0.56
N ALA A 141 15.54 15.72 0.15
CA ALA A 141 14.22 15.49 -0.44
C ALA A 141 13.40 16.77 -0.55
N ASP A 142 12.76 16.97 -1.70
CA ASP A 142 11.63 17.91 -1.87
C ASP A 142 10.34 17.28 -1.32
N ILE A 143 10.21 15.95 -1.48
CA ILE A 143 9.10 15.14 -0.97
C ILE A 143 9.67 14.04 -0.07
N LEU A 144 9.24 14.01 1.19
CA LEU A 144 9.60 12.97 2.14
C LEU A 144 8.37 12.18 2.57
N VAL A 145 8.37 10.88 2.29
CA VAL A 145 7.30 9.95 2.69
C VAL A 145 7.81 8.99 3.77
N ALA A 146 7.24 9.06 4.96
CA ALA A 146 7.52 8.12 6.04
C ALA A 146 6.52 6.95 6.02
N ALA A 147 6.95 5.78 5.55
CA ALA A 147 6.16 4.56 5.43
C ALA A 147 6.70 3.44 6.34
N VAL A 148 6.89 3.74 7.63
CA VAL A 148 7.59 2.85 8.59
C VAL A 148 6.68 2.26 9.68
N GLY A 149 5.36 2.44 9.58
CA GLY A 149 4.38 1.88 10.52
C GLY A 149 4.40 2.53 11.92
N LEU A 150 5.09 3.65 12.08
CA LEU A 150 5.09 4.41 13.33
C LEU A 150 3.87 5.32 13.39
N SER A 151 3.16 5.30 14.52
CA SER A 151 2.03 6.21 14.74
C SER A 151 2.50 7.67 14.76
N LEU A 152 1.78 8.54 14.04
CA LEU A 152 2.07 9.98 13.96
C LEU A 152 2.02 10.67 15.34
N ILE A 153 1.27 10.14 16.30
CA ILE A 153 1.25 10.67 17.68
C ILE A 153 2.61 10.59 18.39
N HIS A 154 3.52 9.73 17.94
CA HIS A 154 4.88 9.65 18.49
C HIS A 154 5.86 10.62 17.82
N ILE A 155 5.47 11.23 16.69
CA ILE A 155 6.33 12.10 15.87
C ILE A 155 5.90 13.56 16.01
N SER A 156 4.63 13.83 16.35
CA SER A 156 4.01 15.15 16.23
C SER A 156 3.61 15.83 17.54
N GLU A 157 3.96 15.29 18.71
CA GLU A 157 3.84 16.10 19.92
C GLU A 157 4.94 17.16 19.93
N PRO A 158 4.62 18.45 19.63
CA PRO A 158 5.57 19.50 19.94
C PRO A 158 5.76 19.44 21.46
N THR A 159 7.01 19.28 21.89
CA THR A 159 7.40 19.56 23.26
C THR A 159 6.85 20.93 23.60
N ARG A 160 5.73 20.97 24.33
CA ARG A 160 5.22 22.24 24.87
C ARG A 160 6.27 22.75 25.84
N PRO A 161 6.64 24.04 25.72
CA PRO A 161 7.55 24.69 26.65
C PRO A 161 7.00 24.72 28.08
#